data_0d8db7e9f74329e86dc0d1a7766e49d7
#
_entry.id   0d8db7e9f74329e86dc0d1a7766e49d7
#
_cell.length_a   1.000
_cell.length_b   1.000
_cell.length_c   1.000
_cell.angle_alpha   90.00
_cell.angle_beta   90.00
_cell.angle_gamma   90.00
#
_symmetry.space_group_name_H-M   'P 1'
#
loop_
_entity.id
_entity.type
_entity.pdbx_description
1 polymer ?
#
loop_
_entity_poly.entity_id
_entity_poly.type
_entity_poly.pdbx_seq_one_letter_code
_entity_poly.pdbx_strand_id
1 'polypeptide(L)'
;MITVVGLTNVEINLKTDKFPLEYMPVCYPCFGVDVSTSGVAFNVAKALNTLGSDVALLTLGAEDSLSSMVNKDLQALNLKECRKIDNLKETPQSVNVYDASGHRRIFCDLKDIQECSFDIETAVSVIRNSDAAVLCNINFARPMLSVAKEAGVPIVTDVHVLSNPEDEYDMDFFKAADVLFLSNEDIKGEERGFIRKLAKLYKNLML
;
A
#
# COMPACT_ATOMS: atom_id res chain seq x y z
N MET A 1 -2.91 11.51 -15.96
CA MET A 1 -2.03 10.51 -15.32
C MET A 1 -2.33 10.44 -13.83
N ILE A 2 -2.35 9.24 -13.23
CA ILE A 2 -2.53 9.06 -11.78
C ILE A 2 -1.17 8.69 -11.18
N THR A 3 -0.73 9.44 -10.17
CA THR A 3 0.49 9.08 -9.43
C THR A 3 0.13 8.20 -8.25
N VAL A 4 0.84 7.08 -8.09
CA VAL A 4 0.70 6.16 -6.96
C VAL A 4 2.02 6.15 -6.18
N VAL A 5 1.96 6.37 -4.88
CA VAL A 5 3.13 6.41 -3.99
C VAL A 5 2.94 5.44 -2.85
N GLY A 6 3.89 4.54 -2.64
CA GLY A 6 3.82 3.63 -1.50
C GLY A 6 4.61 2.33 -1.68
N LEU A 7 4.27 1.37 -0.85
CA LEU A 7 4.99 0.11 -0.70
C LEU A 7 4.91 -0.77 -1.95
N THR A 8 6.08 -1.26 -2.37
CA THR A 8 6.26 -2.46 -3.19
C THR A 8 7.06 -3.46 -2.37
N ASN A 9 6.61 -4.69 -2.27
CA ASN A 9 7.25 -5.75 -1.48
C ASN A 9 7.18 -7.11 -2.18
N VAL A 10 7.83 -8.10 -1.61
CA VAL A 10 7.64 -9.50 -1.95
C VAL A 10 6.66 -10.13 -0.98
N GLU A 11 5.63 -10.78 -1.50
CA GLU A 11 4.60 -11.45 -0.74
C GLU A 11 4.69 -12.96 -0.90
N ILE A 12 4.71 -13.66 0.22
CA ILE A 12 4.69 -15.12 0.30
C ILE A 12 3.30 -15.52 0.79
N ASN A 13 2.52 -16.20 -0.05
CA ASN A 13 1.20 -16.69 0.28
C ASN A 13 1.28 -18.15 0.69
N LEU A 14 0.78 -18.48 1.88
CA LEU A 14 0.70 -19.84 2.42
C LEU A 14 -0.76 -20.22 2.65
N LYS A 15 -1.23 -21.20 1.88
CA LYS A 15 -2.55 -21.79 2.09
C LYS A 15 -2.51 -22.79 3.25
N THR A 16 -3.42 -22.62 4.20
CA THR A 16 -3.66 -23.55 5.33
C THR A 16 -5.06 -24.14 5.26
N ASP A 17 -5.29 -25.22 6.00
CA ASP A 17 -6.60 -25.87 6.05
C ASP A 17 -7.62 -25.04 6.84
N LYS A 18 -7.20 -24.47 7.98
CA LYS A 18 -8.08 -23.70 8.90
C LYS A 18 -7.28 -22.83 9.87
N PHE A 19 -7.97 -21.93 10.55
CA PHE A 19 -7.51 -21.24 11.75
C PHE A 19 -8.25 -21.71 13.00
N PRO A 20 -7.62 -21.69 14.21
CA PRO A 20 -6.20 -21.34 14.46
C PRO A 20 -5.25 -22.40 13.89
N LEU A 21 -4.02 -21.99 13.57
CA LEU A 21 -2.99 -22.93 13.14
C LEU A 21 -2.62 -23.88 14.27
N GLU A 22 -2.77 -25.18 14.03
CA GLU A 22 -2.31 -26.21 14.96
C GLU A 22 -0.79 -26.43 14.81
N TYR A 23 -0.11 -26.69 15.92
CA TYR A 23 1.30 -27.01 15.83
C TYR A 23 1.50 -28.35 15.11
N MET A 24 2.22 -28.30 14.01
CA MET A 24 2.70 -29.48 13.28
C MET A 24 4.16 -29.22 12.87
N PRO A 25 5.09 -30.17 13.15
CA PRO A 25 6.49 -29.97 12.84
C PRO A 25 6.77 -29.81 11.35
N VAL A 26 5.97 -30.43 10.48
CA VAL A 26 6.07 -30.33 9.02
C VAL A 26 4.67 -30.46 8.40
N CYS A 27 4.33 -29.55 7.48
CA CYS A 27 3.12 -29.61 6.65
C CYS A 27 3.50 -29.68 5.18
N TYR A 28 2.69 -30.35 4.36
CA TYR A 28 2.92 -30.49 2.92
C TYR A 28 1.75 -29.87 2.11
N PRO A 29 1.63 -28.55 2.06
CA PRO A 29 0.59 -27.88 1.28
C PRO A 29 0.90 -27.97 -0.20
N CYS A 30 0.35 -28.96 -0.90
CA CYS A 30 0.56 -29.13 -2.33
C CYS A 30 0.04 -27.91 -3.10
N PHE A 31 0.92 -27.24 -3.87
CA PHE A 31 0.64 -25.94 -4.51
C PHE A 31 0.08 -24.88 -3.55
N GLY A 32 0.40 -24.98 -2.26
CA GLY A 32 -0.09 -24.09 -1.23
C GLY A 32 0.87 -22.95 -0.87
N VAL A 33 2.03 -22.85 -1.52
CA VAL A 33 2.98 -21.74 -1.35
C VAL A 33 3.16 -21.04 -2.68
N ASP A 34 2.95 -19.72 -2.69
CA ASP A 34 3.18 -18.86 -3.85
C ASP A 34 4.01 -17.63 -3.43
N VAL A 35 4.82 -17.13 -4.34
CA VAL A 35 5.66 -15.93 -4.11
C VAL A 35 5.44 -14.96 -5.27
N SER A 36 5.11 -13.72 -4.94
CA SER A 36 4.82 -12.71 -5.93
C SER A 36 5.27 -11.31 -5.48
N THR A 37 5.46 -10.41 -6.44
CA THR A 37 5.57 -8.99 -6.14
C THR A 37 4.20 -8.44 -5.78
N SER A 38 4.14 -7.69 -4.67
CA SER A 38 2.92 -7.13 -4.11
C SER A 38 3.21 -5.76 -3.47
N GLY A 39 2.38 -5.37 -2.52
CA GLY A 39 2.38 -4.06 -1.87
C GLY A 39 1.25 -3.19 -2.37
N VAL A 40 0.72 -2.33 -1.49
CA VAL A 40 -0.48 -1.54 -1.81
C VAL A 40 -0.26 -0.70 -3.06
N ALA A 41 0.87 0.00 -3.16
CA ALA A 41 1.13 0.86 -4.31
C ALA A 41 1.32 0.05 -5.60
N PHE A 42 2.02 -1.09 -5.54
CA PHE A 42 2.19 -1.97 -6.69
C PHE A 42 0.83 -2.47 -7.19
N ASN A 43 -0.01 -2.96 -6.28
CA ASN A 43 -1.32 -3.51 -6.63
C ASN A 43 -2.27 -2.45 -7.19
N VAL A 44 -2.28 -1.24 -6.60
CA VAL A 44 -3.07 -0.11 -7.10
C VAL A 44 -2.57 0.32 -8.48
N ALA A 45 -1.26 0.48 -8.67
CA ALA A 45 -0.69 0.85 -9.96
C ALA A 45 -1.02 -0.19 -11.04
N LYS A 46 -0.88 -1.49 -10.72
CA LYS A 46 -1.25 -2.60 -11.61
C LYS A 46 -2.73 -2.54 -12.00
N ALA A 47 -3.62 -2.34 -11.02
CA ALA A 47 -5.06 -2.28 -11.27
C ALA A 47 -5.44 -1.09 -12.15
N LEU A 48 -4.95 0.11 -11.84
CA LEU A 48 -5.21 1.32 -12.62
C LEU A 48 -4.69 1.19 -14.05
N ASN A 49 -3.48 0.67 -14.21
CA ASN A 49 -2.90 0.42 -15.55
C ASN A 49 -3.72 -0.59 -16.35
N THR A 50 -4.18 -1.67 -15.71
CA THR A 50 -5.05 -2.68 -16.34
C THR A 50 -6.40 -2.08 -16.78
N LEU A 51 -6.89 -1.08 -16.04
CA LEU A 51 -8.12 -0.34 -16.38
C LEU A 51 -7.89 0.75 -17.45
N GLY A 52 -6.67 0.86 -17.97
CA GLY A 52 -6.33 1.78 -19.06
C GLY A 52 -5.95 3.19 -18.63
N SER A 53 -5.65 3.41 -17.35
CA SER A 53 -5.17 4.70 -16.88
C SER A 53 -3.67 4.85 -17.13
N ASP A 54 -3.22 6.06 -17.48
CA ASP A 54 -1.81 6.43 -17.41
C ASP A 54 -1.37 6.50 -15.95
N VAL A 55 -0.38 5.70 -15.54
CA VAL A 55 0.07 5.59 -14.16
C VAL A 55 1.55 5.93 -14.02
N ALA A 56 1.88 6.71 -12.99
CA ALA A 56 3.23 6.88 -12.45
C ALA A 56 3.32 6.20 -11.08
N LEU A 57 4.30 5.32 -10.88
CA LEU A 57 4.56 4.67 -9.59
C LEU A 57 5.85 5.20 -8.98
N LEU A 58 5.77 5.68 -7.72
CA LEU A 58 6.91 6.09 -6.90
C LEU A 58 7.02 5.13 -5.71
N THR A 59 8.15 4.43 -5.59
CA THR A 59 8.36 3.42 -4.55
C THR A 59 9.81 3.34 -4.12
N LEU A 60 10.06 2.78 -2.94
CA LEU A 60 11.40 2.45 -2.47
C LEU A 60 11.69 0.97 -2.68
N GLY A 61 12.95 0.61 -2.86
CA GLY A 61 13.42 -0.75 -3.01
C GLY A 61 14.81 -0.95 -2.45
N ALA A 62 15.36 -2.14 -2.66
CA ALA A 62 16.72 -2.53 -2.28
C ALA A 62 17.46 -3.14 -3.46
N GLU A 63 18.76 -3.33 -3.29
CA GLU A 63 19.63 -4.08 -4.20
C GLU A 63 20.00 -5.44 -3.58
N ASP A 64 19.02 -6.36 -3.55
CA ASP A 64 19.20 -7.71 -3.00
C ASP A 64 18.69 -8.80 -3.97
N SER A 65 18.69 -10.06 -3.53
CA SER A 65 18.24 -11.18 -4.36
C SER A 65 16.77 -11.11 -4.78
N LEU A 66 15.92 -10.48 -3.98
CA LEU A 66 14.48 -10.33 -4.25
C LEU A 66 14.20 -9.17 -5.21
N SER A 67 15.08 -8.18 -5.25
CA SER A 67 14.92 -7.02 -6.13
C SER A 67 14.87 -7.38 -7.61
N SER A 68 15.51 -8.47 -8.01
CA SER A 68 15.45 -8.97 -9.40
C SER A 68 14.03 -9.34 -9.82
N MET A 69 13.27 -10.00 -8.93
CA MET A 69 11.87 -10.35 -9.16
C MET A 69 11.00 -9.09 -9.22
N VAL A 70 11.16 -8.21 -8.23
CA VAL A 70 10.43 -6.93 -8.16
C VAL A 70 10.66 -6.10 -9.44
N ASN A 71 11.92 -5.95 -9.87
CA ASN A 71 12.27 -5.18 -11.06
C ASN A 71 11.67 -5.77 -12.34
N LYS A 72 11.69 -7.09 -12.48
CA LYS A 72 11.06 -7.79 -13.60
C LYS A 72 9.55 -7.52 -13.65
N ASP A 73 8.88 -7.62 -12.51
CA ASP A 73 7.44 -7.43 -12.44
C ASP A 73 7.05 -5.96 -12.64
N LEU A 74 7.82 -5.01 -12.10
CA LEU A 74 7.63 -3.58 -12.36
C LEU A 74 7.78 -3.25 -13.86
N GLN A 75 8.79 -3.81 -14.52
CA GLN A 75 8.97 -3.65 -15.98
C GLN A 75 7.79 -4.24 -16.76
N ALA A 76 7.28 -5.41 -16.33
CA ALA A 76 6.16 -6.08 -16.99
C ALA A 76 4.84 -5.28 -16.92
N LEU A 77 4.67 -4.41 -15.93
CA LEU A 77 3.51 -3.51 -15.85
C LEU A 77 3.47 -2.49 -16.98
N ASN A 78 4.60 -2.17 -17.60
CA ASN A 78 4.71 -1.17 -18.67
C ASN A 78 3.99 0.15 -18.32
N LEU A 79 4.21 0.64 -17.11
CA LEU A 79 3.65 1.90 -16.63
C LEU A 79 4.20 3.08 -17.44
N LYS A 80 3.46 4.18 -17.52
CA LYS A 80 3.91 5.40 -18.16
C LYS A 80 5.17 5.95 -17.49
N GLU A 81 5.26 5.83 -16.16
CA GLU A 81 6.43 6.18 -15.39
C GLU A 81 6.57 5.24 -14.18
N CYS A 82 7.80 4.83 -13.89
CA CYS A 82 8.12 4.09 -12.67
C CYS A 82 9.43 4.60 -12.10
N ARG A 83 9.40 5.12 -10.88
CA ARG A 83 10.55 5.60 -10.12
C ARG A 83 10.73 4.76 -8.87
N LYS A 84 11.58 3.75 -8.95
CA LYS A 84 12.03 2.97 -7.80
C LYS A 84 13.39 3.49 -7.37
N ILE A 85 13.51 3.90 -6.10
CA ILE A 85 14.79 4.32 -5.50
C ILE A 85 15.28 3.20 -4.60
N ASP A 86 16.47 2.66 -4.90
CA ASP A 86 17.09 1.58 -4.15
C ASP A 86 17.95 2.15 -3.01
N ASN A 87 17.29 2.46 -1.90
CA ASN A 87 17.92 3.00 -0.69
C ASN A 87 17.56 2.24 0.59
N LEU A 88 16.83 1.11 0.45
CA LEU A 88 16.57 0.21 1.56
C LEU A 88 17.71 -0.79 1.73
N LYS A 89 17.92 -1.27 2.96
CA LYS A 89 18.89 -2.33 3.26
C LYS A 89 18.47 -3.68 2.68
N GLU A 90 17.16 -3.96 2.74
CA GLU A 90 16.57 -5.20 2.22
C GLU A 90 15.18 -4.92 1.65
N THR A 91 14.77 -5.71 0.65
CA THR A 91 13.43 -5.69 0.09
C THR A 91 12.39 -6.03 1.18
N PRO A 92 11.37 -5.19 1.41
CA PRO A 92 10.28 -5.51 2.33
C PRO A 92 9.56 -6.79 1.92
N GLN A 93 9.07 -7.55 2.91
CA GLN A 93 8.43 -8.84 2.69
C GLN A 93 7.18 -8.97 3.53
N SER A 94 6.22 -9.75 3.05
CA SER A 94 5.08 -10.19 3.85
C SER A 94 4.83 -11.69 3.70
N VAL A 95 4.28 -12.30 4.74
CA VAL A 95 3.79 -13.67 4.71
C VAL A 95 2.31 -13.65 5.01
N ASN A 96 1.50 -14.07 4.05
CA ASN A 96 0.05 -14.17 4.16
C ASN A 96 -0.33 -15.63 4.34
N VAL A 97 -0.82 -15.97 5.51
CA VAL A 97 -1.42 -17.27 5.76
C VAL A 97 -2.93 -17.14 5.59
N TYR A 98 -3.54 -17.98 4.77
CA TYR A 98 -4.98 -17.92 4.50
C TYR A 98 -5.62 -19.31 4.38
N ASP A 99 -6.91 -19.39 4.68
CA ASP A 99 -7.70 -20.61 4.55
C ASP A 99 -8.78 -20.51 3.45
N ALA A 100 -9.45 -21.60 3.19
CA ALA A 100 -10.49 -21.67 2.17
C ALA A 100 -11.76 -20.85 2.53
N SER A 101 -11.94 -20.44 3.78
CA SER A 101 -13.06 -19.60 4.22
C SER A 101 -12.78 -18.10 4.06
N GLY A 102 -11.57 -17.73 3.66
CA GLY A 102 -11.15 -16.34 3.46
C GLY A 102 -10.55 -15.68 4.71
N HIS A 103 -10.40 -16.41 5.82
CA HIS A 103 -9.64 -15.90 6.95
C HIS A 103 -8.17 -15.79 6.54
N ARG A 104 -7.52 -14.71 6.97
CA ARG A 104 -6.09 -14.51 6.70
C ARG A 104 -5.39 -13.89 7.90
N ARG A 105 -4.11 -14.20 8.00
CA ARG A 105 -3.18 -13.53 8.90
C ARG A 105 -1.95 -13.08 8.13
N ILE A 106 -1.65 -11.80 8.19
CA ILE A 106 -0.53 -11.19 7.48
C ILE A 106 0.57 -10.88 8.47
N PHE A 107 1.79 -11.29 8.16
CA PHE A 107 3.02 -10.88 8.85
C PHE A 107 3.78 -9.98 7.88
N CYS A 108 3.85 -8.70 8.20
CA CYS A 108 4.49 -7.71 7.34
C CYS A 108 5.81 -7.25 7.95
N ASP A 109 6.91 -7.56 7.28
CA ASP A 109 8.25 -7.10 7.61
C ASP A 109 8.61 -5.94 6.67
N LEU A 110 8.45 -4.74 7.17
CA LEU A 110 8.69 -3.50 6.42
C LEU A 110 10.16 -3.15 6.27
N LYS A 111 11.06 -3.89 6.92
CA LYS A 111 12.48 -3.56 7.00
C LYS A 111 12.69 -2.12 7.51
N ASP A 112 13.57 -1.37 6.89
CA ASP A 112 13.88 0.01 7.26
C ASP A 112 13.10 1.07 6.45
N ILE A 113 12.06 0.69 5.70
CA ILE A 113 11.32 1.61 4.82
C ILE A 113 10.70 2.80 5.57
N GLN A 114 10.35 2.63 6.85
CA GLN A 114 9.77 3.69 7.66
C GLN A 114 10.79 4.76 8.07
N GLU A 115 12.09 4.46 7.96
CA GLU A 115 13.19 5.35 8.27
C GLU A 115 13.78 6.00 7.00
N CYS A 116 13.42 5.49 5.82
CA CYS A 116 13.92 5.98 4.54
C CYS A 116 13.01 7.04 3.94
N SER A 117 13.59 7.86 3.06
CA SER A 117 12.87 8.94 2.36
C SER A 117 12.97 8.75 0.85
N PHE A 118 11.94 9.23 0.16
CA PHE A 118 11.95 9.38 -1.29
C PHE A 118 12.46 10.77 -1.67
N ASP A 119 13.09 10.90 -2.83
CA ASP A 119 13.53 12.21 -3.33
C ASP A 119 12.33 13.13 -3.60
N ILE A 120 12.23 14.20 -2.82
CA ILE A 120 11.09 15.09 -2.86
C ILE A 120 11.01 15.89 -4.17
N GLU A 121 12.13 16.23 -4.79
CA GLU A 121 12.14 16.99 -6.05
C GLU A 121 11.58 16.16 -7.19
N THR A 122 11.97 14.88 -7.25
CA THR A 122 11.38 13.92 -8.19
C THR A 122 9.88 13.76 -7.93
N ALA A 123 9.45 13.58 -6.68
CA ALA A 123 8.04 13.47 -6.34
C ALA A 123 7.22 14.71 -6.74
N VAL A 124 7.73 15.90 -6.47
CA VAL A 124 7.11 17.18 -6.87
C VAL A 124 6.89 17.23 -8.37
N SER A 125 7.92 16.87 -9.15
CA SER A 125 7.87 16.93 -10.62
C SER A 125 6.77 16.02 -11.20
N VAL A 126 6.55 14.85 -10.60
CA VAL A 126 5.56 13.86 -11.04
C VAL A 126 4.15 14.24 -10.54
N ILE A 127 4.00 14.55 -9.25
CA ILE A 127 2.70 14.85 -8.63
C ILE A 127 2.05 16.08 -9.26
N ARG A 128 2.79 17.15 -9.51
CA ARG A 128 2.26 18.38 -10.13
C ARG A 128 1.68 18.18 -11.53
N ASN A 129 2.08 17.12 -12.21
CA ASN A 129 1.60 16.76 -13.54
C ASN A 129 0.51 15.67 -13.52
N SER A 130 -0.07 15.40 -12.36
CA SER A 130 -1.05 14.33 -12.15
C SER A 130 -2.47 14.88 -12.00
N ASP A 131 -3.44 14.09 -12.47
CA ASP A 131 -4.86 14.36 -12.28
C ASP A 131 -5.35 13.96 -10.88
N ALA A 132 -4.65 13.00 -10.25
CA ALA A 132 -4.85 12.55 -8.88
C ALA A 132 -3.58 11.89 -8.33
N ALA A 133 -3.42 11.89 -7.01
CA ALA A 133 -2.34 11.22 -6.29
C ALA A 133 -2.90 10.20 -5.29
N VAL A 134 -2.56 8.93 -5.48
CA VAL A 134 -2.81 7.87 -4.49
C VAL A 134 -1.60 7.80 -3.56
N LEU A 135 -1.74 8.33 -2.36
CA LEU A 135 -0.67 8.38 -1.36
C LEU A 135 -0.97 7.35 -0.27
N CYS A 136 -0.31 6.19 -0.33
CA CYS A 136 -0.48 5.14 0.68
C CYS A 136 0.07 5.60 2.04
N ASN A 137 -0.52 5.11 3.13
CA ASN A 137 -0.17 5.49 4.51
C ASN A 137 1.19 4.93 4.96
N ILE A 138 2.27 5.38 4.33
CA ILE A 138 3.64 5.01 4.66
C ILE A 138 4.51 6.28 4.84
N ASN A 139 5.50 6.24 5.73
CA ASN A 139 6.24 7.45 6.14
C ASN A 139 6.85 8.23 4.98
N PHE A 140 7.48 7.56 4.01
CA PHE A 140 8.11 8.28 2.90
C PHE A 140 7.11 8.97 1.95
N ALA A 141 5.83 8.56 1.96
CA ALA A 141 4.77 9.23 1.21
C ALA A 141 4.21 10.48 1.94
N ARG A 142 4.39 10.57 3.26
CA ARG A 142 3.84 11.64 4.10
C ARG A 142 4.24 13.06 3.67
N PRO A 143 5.50 13.37 3.32
CA PRO A 143 5.86 14.70 2.81
C PRO A 143 5.13 15.08 1.51
N MET A 144 4.67 14.09 0.73
CA MET A 144 3.99 14.32 -0.53
C MET A 144 2.53 14.77 -0.36
N LEU A 145 1.95 14.63 0.84
CA LEU A 145 0.63 15.16 1.16
C LEU A 145 0.57 16.69 0.97
N SER A 146 1.60 17.41 1.45
CA SER A 146 1.69 18.86 1.26
C SER A 146 1.92 19.22 -0.20
N VAL A 147 2.77 18.47 -0.90
CA VAL A 147 3.05 18.68 -2.33
C VAL A 147 1.77 18.59 -3.17
N ALA A 148 0.99 17.54 -2.97
CA ALA A 148 -0.27 17.35 -3.70
C ALA A 148 -1.30 18.44 -3.37
N LYS A 149 -1.42 18.80 -2.09
CA LYS A 149 -2.30 19.88 -1.63
C LYS A 149 -1.94 21.23 -2.24
N GLU A 150 -0.67 21.62 -2.21
CA GLU A 150 -0.18 22.87 -2.80
C GLU A 150 -0.35 22.93 -4.32
N ALA A 151 -0.27 21.77 -4.97
CA ALA A 151 -0.50 21.64 -6.41
C ALA A 151 -2.00 21.59 -6.78
N GLY A 152 -2.91 21.48 -5.82
CA GLY A 152 -4.35 21.30 -6.05
C GLY A 152 -4.70 19.93 -6.67
N VAL A 153 -3.83 18.93 -6.47
CA VAL A 153 -4.03 17.56 -6.97
C VAL A 153 -4.84 16.76 -5.94
N PRO A 154 -5.98 16.18 -6.33
CA PRO A 154 -6.80 15.36 -5.43
C PRO A 154 -6.01 14.21 -4.82
N ILE A 155 -6.17 14.00 -3.51
CA ILE A 155 -5.47 12.98 -2.73
C ILE A 155 -6.42 11.83 -2.41
N VAL A 156 -6.01 10.62 -2.79
CA VAL A 156 -6.65 9.35 -2.43
C VAL A 156 -5.71 8.60 -1.50
N THR A 157 -6.22 8.05 -0.41
CA THR A 157 -5.40 7.23 0.49
C THR A 157 -6.11 5.95 0.93
N ASP A 158 -5.33 4.94 1.31
CA ASP A 158 -5.79 3.69 1.92
C ASP A 158 -5.06 3.54 3.27
N VAL A 159 -5.82 3.33 4.32
CA VAL A 159 -5.29 3.17 5.69
C VAL A 159 -5.50 1.77 6.25
N HIS A 160 -5.78 0.80 5.37
CA HIS A 160 -5.93 -0.61 5.73
C HIS A 160 -7.02 -0.87 6.78
N VAL A 161 -6.66 -1.54 7.87
CA VAL A 161 -7.53 -1.86 8.99
C VAL A 161 -7.46 -0.73 10.00
N LEU A 162 -8.60 -0.09 10.26
CA LEU A 162 -8.69 1.06 11.16
C LEU A 162 -9.87 0.89 12.12
N SER A 163 -9.59 0.96 13.42
CA SER A 163 -10.60 0.95 14.48
C SER A 163 -10.65 2.24 15.32
N ASN A 164 -9.61 3.08 15.19
CA ASN A 164 -9.55 4.39 15.87
C ASN A 164 -9.47 5.53 14.85
N PRO A 165 -10.52 6.37 14.70
CA PRO A 165 -10.52 7.48 13.76
C PRO A 165 -9.59 8.65 14.17
N GLU A 166 -8.97 8.59 15.33
CA GLU A 166 -8.00 9.55 15.85
C GLU A 166 -6.61 8.90 16.01
N ASP A 167 -6.30 7.88 15.17
CA ASP A 167 -5.00 7.24 15.15
C ASP A 167 -3.91 8.24 14.76
N GLU A 168 -2.90 8.40 15.63
CA GLU A 168 -1.85 9.41 15.45
C GLU A 168 -1.01 9.19 14.20
N TYR A 169 -0.80 7.92 13.81
CA TYR A 169 -0.03 7.59 12.62
C TYR A 169 -0.76 8.00 11.33
N ASP A 170 -2.08 7.79 11.29
CA ASP A 170 -2.89 8.01 10.08
C ASP A 170 -3.50 9.43 9.99
N MET A 171 -3.45 10.18 11.08
CA MET A 171 -4.11 11.49 11.19
C MET A 171 -3.75 12.48 10.08
N ASP A 172 -2.48 12.51 9.64
CA ASP A 172 -2.04 13.41 8.57
C ASP A 172 -2.67 13.04 7.23
N PHE A 173 -2.80 11.74 6.96
CA PHE A 173 -3.47 11.22 5.77
C PHE A 173 -4.96 11.58 5.80
N PHE A 174 -5.65 11.40 6.93
CA PHE A 174 -7.07 11.79 7.06
C PHE A 174 -7.29 13.28 6.82
N LYS A 175 -6.40 14.14 7.34
CA LYS A 175 -6.51 15.60 7.17
C LYS A 175 -6.21 16.06 5.74
N ALA A 176 -5.43 15.29 5.00
CA ALA A 176 -5.01 15.65 3.65
C ALA A 176 -5.88 15.05 2.55
N ALA A 177 -6.38 13.83 2.74
CA ALA A 177 -7.09 13.08 1.71
C ALA A 177 -8.45 13.71 1.33
N ASP A 178 -8.79 13.60 0.05
CA ASP A 178 -10.12 13.89 -0.48
C ASP A 178 -10.98 12.61 -0.49
N VAL A 179 -10.34 11.46 -0.77
CA VAL A 179 -10.97 10.14 -0.76
C VAL A 179 -10.20 9.19 0.12
N LEU A 180 -10.92 8.49 1.01
CA LEU A 180 -10.34 7.53 1.95
C LEU A 180 -10.91 6.14 1.71
N PHE A 181 -10.02 5.15 1.55
CA PHE A 181 -10.34 3.73 1.59
C PHE A 181 -9.87 3.11 2.91
N LEU A 182 -10.69 2.23 3.47
CA LEU A 182 -10.35 1.48 4.69
C LEU A 182 -11.03 0.11 4.69
N SER A 183 -10.43 -0.84 5.41
CA SER A 183 -11.04 -2.14 5.66
C SER A 183 -11.99 -2.07 6.85
N ASN A 184 -13.11 -2.82 6.78
CA ASN A 184 -14.04 -2.95 7.89
C ASN A 184 -13.67 -4.09 8.87
N GLU A 185 -12.50 -4.67 8.79
CA GLU A 185 -12.16 -5.92 9.49
C GLU A 185 -12.26 -5.78 11.02
N ASP A 186 -11.82 -4.64 11.57
CA ASP A 186 -11.88 -4.35 13.02
C ASP A 186 -13.14 -3.60 13.45
N ILE A 187 -14.04 -3.26 12.53
CA ILE A 187 -15.26 -2.48 12.80
C ILE A 187 -16.53 -3.20 12.30
N LYS A 188 -16.46 -4.52 12.12
CA LYS A 188 -17.59 -5.32 11.63
C LYS A 188 -18.85 -5.12 12.48
N GLY A 189 -19.94 -4.70 11.81
CA GLY A 189 -21.23 -4.37 12.44
C GLY A 189 -21.35 -2.91 12.92
N GLU A 190 -20.26 -2.14 12.94
CA GLU A 190 -20.23 -0.74 13.36
C GLU A 190 -19.86 0.24 12.23
N GLU A 191 -19.74 -0.24 11.00
CA GLU A 191 -19.21 0.48 9.85
C GLU A 191 -19.88 1.85 9.66
N ARG A 192 -21.22 1.90 9.72
CA ARG A 192 -21.98 3.15 9.55
C ARG A 192 -21.70 4.17 10.64
N GLY A 193 -21.55 3.69 11.89
CA GLY A 193 -21.22 4.53 13.04
C GLY A 193 -19.83 5.11 12.90
N PHE A 194 -18.88 4.27 12.52
CA PHE A 194 -17.48 4.63 12.33
C PHE A 194 -17.30 5.64 11.19
N ILE A 195 -17.89 5.39 10.01
CA ILE A 195 -17.86 6.32 8.87
C ILE A 195 -18.44 7.69 9.23
N ARG A 196 -19.58 7.73 9.97
CA ARG A 196 -20.15 8.99 10.45
C ARG A 196 -19.24 9.73 11.42
N LYS A 197 -18.48 9.02 12.24
CA LYS A 197 -17.50 9.63 13.16
C LYS A 197 -16.35 10.24 12.36
N LEU A 198 -15.79 9.50 11.39
CA LEU A 198 -14.76 10.02 10.47
C LEU A 198 -15.23 11.26 9.73
N ALA A 199 -16.43 11.25 9.12
CA ALA A 199 -16.97 12.37 8.38
C ALA A 199 -17.25 13.62 9.27
N LYS A 200 -17.45 13.44 10.57
CA LYS A 200 -17.57 14.57 11.51
C LYS A 200 -16.22 15.18 11.86
N LEU A 201 -15.20 14.34 12.03
CA LEU A 201 -13.83 14.76 12.37
C LEU A 201 -13.10 15.38 11.17
N TYR A 202 -13.25 14.77 10.00
CA TYR A 202 -12.53 15.12 8.78
C TYR A 202 -13.52 15.49 7.66
N LYS A 203 -13.87 16.77 7.59
CA LYS A 203 -14.90 17.29 6.65
C LYS A 203 -14.43 17.32 5.19
N ASN A 204 -13.16 17.12 4.95
CA ASN A 204 -12.57 17.04 3.62
C ASN A 204 -12.80 15.68 2.96
N LEU A 205 -13.11 14.64 3.74
CA LEU A 205 -13.18 13.27 3.24
C LEU A 205 -14.49 12.96 2.50
N MET A 206 -14.34 12.35 1.33
CA MET A 206 -15.33 11.49 0.69
C MET A 206 -15.04 10.04 1.13
N LEU A 207 -16.01 9.38 1.73
CA LEU A 207 -15.89 8.07 2.35
C LEU A 207 -16.75 7.03 1.62
#